data_1c44a588dabf588f75e157c44c8ba9fe
#
_entry.id   1c44a588dabf588f75e157c44c8ba9fe
#
_cell.length_a   1.000
_cell.length_b   1.000
_cell.length_c   1.000
_cell.angle_alpha   90.00
_cell.angle_beta   90.00
_cell.angle_gamma   90.00
#
_symmetry.space_group_name_H-M   'P 1'
#
loop_
_entity.id
_entity.type
_entity.pdbx_description
1 polymer ?
#
loop_
_entity_poly.entity_id
_entity_poly.type
_entity_poly.pdbx_seq_one_letter_code
_entity_poly.pdbx_strand_id
1 'polypeptide(L)'
;AAQAIGKIPLDVEEMNIDLMSLTAHKVYGPKGIGALYVRRRNPRIKLASQQHGGGHERGMRSGTLYTPQIVGFGQAVEIAIAEQETENQRLIELRERLWKQLSNVGGIYLNGHPQKRLAGNLNISVEGVDGAALSLGLQSIVAVSSGSACSSH
;
A
#
# COMPACT_ATOMS: atom_id res chain seq x y z
N ALA A 1 -4.70 -5.27 2.01
CA ALA A 1 -3.24 -5.21 1.81
C ALA A 1 -2.80 -4.24 0.70
N ALA A 2 -3.54 -3.12 0.51
CA ALA A 2 -3.26 -2.16 -0.57
C ALA A 2 -1.84 -1.56 -0.52
N GLN A 3 -1.25 -1.43 0.66
CA GLN A 3 0.11 -0.92 0.84
C GLN A 3 1.18 -2.03 0.96
N ALA A 4 0.79 -3.29 1.08
CA ALA A 4 1.72 -4.40 1.31
C ALA A 4 2.13 -5.11 0.02
N ILE A 5 1.21 -5.22 -0.96
CA ILE A 5 1.48 -5.89 -2.23
C ILE A 5 2.70 -5.27 -2.93
N GLY A 6 3.61 -6.12 -3.40
CA GLY A 6 4.87 -5.71 -4.03
C GLY A 6 5.90 -5.05 -3.09
N LYS A 7 5.60 -4.91 -1.78
CA LYS A 7 6.50 -4.28 -0.81
C LYS A 7 6.96 -5.23 0.30
N ILE A 8 6.15 -6.22 0.63
CA ILE A 8 6.53 -7.31 1.53
C ILE A 8 6.09 -8.65 0.92
N PRO A 9 6.73 -9.76 1.27
CA PRO A 9 6.23 -11.08 0.92
C PRO A 9 4.81 -11.28 1.48
N LEU A 10 3.91 -11.76 0.66
CA LEU A 10 2.53 -12.05 1.03
C LEU A 10 2.24 -13.52 0.74
N ASP A 11 2.17 -14.33 1.80
CA ASP A 11 1.67 -15.71 1.74
C ASP A 11 0.36 -15.80 2.52
N VAL A 12 -0.74 -15.95 1.79
CA VAL A 12 -2.09 -15.96 2.37
C VAL A 12 -2.37 -17.20 3.22
N GLU A 13 -1.66 -18.31 2.98
CA GLU A 13 -1.80 -19.52 3.77
C GLU A 13 -1.00 -19.42 5.07
N GLU A 14 0.26 -19.02 5.01
CA GLU A 14 1.11 -18.80 6.18
C GLU A 14 0.54 -17.72 7.11
N MET A 15 0.08 -16.62 6.52
CA MET A 15 -0.54 -15.49 7.25
C MET A 15 -1.96 -15.78 7.72
N ASN A 16 -2.53 -16.93 7.37
CA ASN A 16 -3.90 -17.32 7.68
C ASN A 16 -4.95 -16.27 7.29
N ILE A 17 -4.83 -15.72 6.09
CA ILE A 17 -5.71 -14.66 5.56
C ILE A 17 -6.90 -15.27 4.83
N ASP A 18 -8.09 -14.91 5.21
CA ASP A 18 -9.34 -15.35 4.58
C ASP A 18 -9.78 -14.43 3.42
N LEU A 19 -9.60 -13.13 3.60
CA LEU A 19 -9.96 -12.10 2.64
C LEU A 19 -8.86 -11.06 2.55
N MET A 20 -8.48 -10.65 1.33
CA MET A 20 -7.47 -9.61 1.15
C MET A 20 -7.81 -8.72 -0.05
N SER A 21 -8.01 -7.45 0.19
CA SER A 21 -8.19 -6.45 -0.87
C SER A 21 -6.86 -5.90 -1.36
N LEU A 22 -6.73 -5.74 -2.67
CA LEU A 22 -5.56 -5.26 -3.37
C LEU A 22 -5.95 -4.14 -4.34
N THR A 23 -5.02 -3.25 -4.66
CA THR A 23 -5.24 -2.18 -5.64
C THR A 23 -4.00 -1.97 -6.51
N ALA A 24 -4.21 -1.79 -7.80
CA ALA A 24 -3.13 -1.66 -8.77
C ALA A 24 -2.33 -0.36 -8.62
N HIS A 25 -2.99 0.77 -8.35
CA HIS A 25 -2.33 2.08 -8.31
C HIS A 25 -1.32 2.25 -7.16
N LYS A 26 -1.28 1.33 -6.20
CA LYS A 26 -0.27 1.31 -5.11
C LYS A 26 0.98 0.50 -5.46
N VAL A 27 0.98 -0.17 -6.61
CA VAL A 27 2.13 -0.91 -7.17
C VAL A 27 2.45 -0.43 -8.60
N TYR A 28 2.22 0.85 -8.87
CA TYR A 28 2.46 1.51 -10.16
C TYR A 28 1.63 0.94 -11.33
N GLY A 29 0.60 0.17 -11.03
CA GLY A 29 -0.38 -0.32 -11.99
C GLY A 29 -1.49 0.69 -12.30
N PRO A 30 -2.42 0.34 -13.19
CA PRO A 30 -3.50 1.24 -13.62
C PRO A 30 -4.42 1.67 -12.48
N LYS A 31 -4.87 2.92 -12.49
CA LYS A 31 -5.94 3.39 -11.58
C LYS A 31 -7.28 2.77 -11.96
N GLY A 32 -8.14 2.56 -10.97
CA GLY A 32 -9.50 2.07 -11.18
C GLY A 32 -9.65 0.54 -11.19
N ILE A 33 -8.56 -0.21 -11.03
CA ILE A 33 -8.58 -1.68 -10.92
C ILE A 33 -8.00 -2.14 -9.60
N GLY A 34 -8.57 -3.20 -9.06
CA GLY A 34 -8.11 -3.91 -7.86
C GLY A 34 -8.53 -5.36 -7.89
N ALA A 35 -8.17 -6.10 -6.88
CA ALA A 35 -8.52 -7.51 -6.71
C ALA A 35 -8.96 -7.79 -5.27
N LEU A 36 -9.76 -8.82 -5.11
CA LEU A 36 -10.13 -9.40 -3.83
C LEU A 36 -9.70 -10.88 -3.82
N TYR A 37 -8.77 -11.21 -2.95
CA TYR A 37 -8.51 -12.61 -2.61
C TYR A 37 -9.62 -13.10 -1.69
N VAL A 38 -10.14 -14.29 -1.98
CA VAL A 38 -11.16 -14.99 -1.18
C VAL A 38 -10.71 -16.43 -0.98
N ARG A 39 -10.48 -16.82 0.27
CA ARG A 39 -10.09 -18.18 0.61
C ARG A 39 -11.17 -19.19 0.19
N ARG A 40 -10.76 -20.25 -0.50
CA ARG A 40 -11.69 -21.24 -1.08
C ARG A 40 -11.65 -22.59 -0.40
N ARG A 41 -10.66 -22.83 0.45
CA ARG A 41 -10.45 -24.10 1.17
C ARG A 41 -10.01 -23.80 2.60
N ASN A 42 -10.49 -24.62 3.51
CA ASN A 42 -10.02 -24.74 4.89
C ASN A 42 -9.88 -23.40 5.69
N PRO A 43 -10.96 -22.66 5.91
CA PRO A 43 -12.34 -22.85 5.51
C PRO A 43 -12.65 -22.28 4.11
N ARG A 44 -13.79 -22.66 3.53
CA ARG A 44 -14.32 -22.02 2.33
C ARG A 44 -15.12 -20.79 2.72
N ILE A 45 -14.61 -19.61 2.37
CA ILE A 45 -15.30 -18.35 2.59
C ILE A 45 -16.36 -18.15 1.50
N LYS A 46 -17.57 -17.79 1.90
CA LYS A 46 -18.68 -17.41 1.01
C LYS A 46 -18.96 -15.93 1.19
N LEU A 47 -19.05 -15.21 0.07
CA LEU A 47 -19.43 -13.81 0.06
C LEU A 47 -20.80 -13.66 -0.59
N ALA A 48 -21.63 -12.78 -0.03
CA ALA A 48 -22.83 -12.31 -0.69
C ALA A 48 -22.45 -11.30 -1.78
N SER A 49 -22.96 -11.49 -2.99
CA SER A 49 -22.76 -10.53 -4.07
C SER A 49 -23.38 -9.19 -3.71
N GLN A 50 -22.62 -8.11 -3.92
CA GLN A 50 -23.11 -6.74 -3.76
C GLN A 50 -23.51 -6.11 -5.12
N GLN A 51 -23.10 -6.73 -6.23
CA GLN A 51 -23.40 -6.28 -7.58
C GLN A 51 -23.98 -7.45 -8.36
N HIS A 52 -25.28 -7.40 -8.63
CA HIS A 52 -26.03 -8.43 -9.35
C HIS A 52 -26.01 -8.16 -10.87
N GLY A 53 -26.22 -9.20 -11.67
CA GLY A 53 -26.27 -9.12 -13.14
C GLY A 53 -25.73 -10.38 -13.81
N GLY A 54 -24.86 -10.23 -14.81
CA GLY A 54 -24.37 -11.28 -15.70
C GLY A 54 -23.47 -12.38 -15.10
N GLY A 55 -23.35 -12.48 -13.78
CA GLY A 55 -22.66 -13.60 -13.12
C GLY A 55 -21.13 -13.62 -13.24
N HIS A 56 -20.50 -12.52 -13.66
CA HIS A 56 -19.04 -12.41 -13.74
C HIS A 56 -18.39 -12.63 -12.37
N GLU A 57 -17.09 -12.90 -12.36
CA GLU A 57 -16.30 -13.20 -11.16
C GLU A 57 -16.96 -14.32 -10.32
N ARG A 58 -17.47 -15.36 -11.01
CA ARG A 58 -18.14 -16.51 -10.38
C ARG A 58 -19.38 -16.13 -9.56
N GLY A 59 -20.10 -15.11 -10.03
CA GLY A 59 -21.29 -14.58 -9.37
C GLY A 59 -21.01 -13.63 -8.20
N MET A 60 -19.77 -13.39 -7.84
CA MET A 60 -19.44 -12.51 -6.71
C MET A 60 -19.52 -11.02 -7.07
N ARG A 61 -19.20 -10.67 -8.33
CA ARG A 61 -19.23 -9.29 -8.80
C ARG A 61 -19.57 -9.26 -10.29
N SER A 62 -20.78 -8.88 -10.62
CA SER A 62 -21.23 -8.75 -12.00
C SER A 62 -20.75 -7.46 -12.65
N GLY A 63 -20.66 -7.46 -13.96
CA GLY A 63 -20.17 -6.38 -14.82
C GLY A 63 -19.05 -6.85 -15.74
N THR A 64 -19.06 -6.38 -16.99
CA THR A 64 -18.04 -6.74 -17.98
C THR A 64 -16.63 -6.48 -17.42
N LEU A 65 -15.74 -7.45 -17.58
CA LEU A 65 -14.38 -7.36 -17.07
C LEU A 65 -13.58 -6.32 -17.88
N TYR A 66 -12.89 -5.45 -17.16
CA TYR A 66 -12.00 -4.47 -17.78
C TYR A 66 -10.63 -5.10 -18.05
N THR A 67 -10.57 -5.99 -19.05
CA THR A 67 -9.42 -6.83 -19.34
C THR A 67 -8.10 -6.07 -19.53
N PRO A 68 -8.03 -4.90 -20.21
CA PRO A 68 -6.77 -4.17 -20.32
C PRO A 68 -6.16 -3.77 -18.97
N GLN A 69 -6.99 -3.31 -18.03
CA GLN A 69 -6.51 -2.94 -16.70
C GLN A 69 -6.19 -4.16 -15.82
N ILE A 70 -6.91 -5.26 -16.00
CA ILE A 70 -6.59 -6.52 -15.30
C ILE A 70 -5.21 -7.02 -15.71
N VAL A 71 -4.93 -7.03 -17.01
CA VAL A 71 -3.60 -7.39 -17.54
C VAL A 71 -2.53 -6.45 -17.04
N GLY A 72 -2.77 -5.13 -17.09
CA GLY A 72 -1.84 -4.12 -16.57
C GLY A 72 -1.59 -4.26 -15.06
N PHE A 73 -2.60 -4.65 -14.28
CA PHE A 73 -2.41 -4.94 -12.86
C PHE A 73 -1.56 -6.20 -12.65
N GLY A 74 -1.82 -7.27 -13.38
CA GLY A 74 -1.00 -8.49 -13.35
C GLY A 74 0.46 -8.19 -13.62
N GLN A 75 0.76 -7.46 -14.70
CA GLN A 75 2.12 -7.07 -15.07
C GLN A 75 2.80 -6.20 -14.01
N ALA A 76 2.06 -5.23 -13.43
CA ALA A 76 2.59 -4.39 -12.35
C ALA A 76 2.97 -5.20 -11.10
N VAL A 77 2.16 -6.21 -10.75
CA VAL A 77 2.47 -7.11 -9.62
C VAL A 77 3.68 -7.98 -9.91
N GLU A 78 3.79 -8.53 -11.11
CA GLU A 78 4.93 -9.34 -11.55
C GLU A 78 6.25 -8.55 -11.42
N ILE A 79 6.29 -7.34 -11.95
CA ILE A 79 7.46 -6.46 -11.85
C ILE A 79 7.77 -6.13 -10.39
N ALA A 80 6.74 -5.74 -9.62
CA ALA A 80 6.92 -5.36 -8.22
C ALA A 80 7.44 -6.51 -7.35
N ILE A 81 7.08 -7.75 -7.64
CA ILE A 81 7.61 -8.94 -6.93
C ILE A 81 9.05 -9.21 -7.36
N ALA A 82 9.36 -9.11 -8.65
CA ALA A 82 10.71 -9.34 -9.16
C ALA A 82 11.73 -8.34 -8.59
N GLU A 83 11.32 -7.09 -8.39
CA GLU A 83 12.19 -6.00 -7.91
C GLU A 83 12.14 -5.81 -6.38
N GLN A 84 11.26 -6.53 -5.68
CA GLN A 84 10.90 -6.27 -4.27
C GLN A 84 12.11 -6.19 -3.35
N GLU A 85 13.02 -7.15 -3.42
CA GLU A 85 14.18 -7.21 -2.51
C GLU A 85 15.15 -6.04 -2.76
N THR A 86 15.51 -5.81 -4.01
CA THR A 86 16.42 -4.73 -4.41
C THR A 86 15.84 -3.36 -4.07
N GLU A 87 14.57 -3.15 -4.38
CA GLU A 87 13.89 -1.87 -4.11
C GLU A 87 13.71 -1.64 -2.60
N ASN A 88 13.37 -2.66 -1.84
CA ASN A 88 13.29 -2.55 -0.39
C ASN A 88 14.62 -2.17 0.24
N GLN A 89 15.71 -2.79 -0.19
CA GLN A 89 17.05 -2.45 0.32
C GLN A 89 17.38 -0.99 0.02
N ARG A 90 17.20 -0.55 -1.21
CA ARG A 90 17.40 0.85 -1.61
C ARG A 90 16.55 1.83 -0.79
N LEU A 91 15.28 1.52 -0.57
CA LEU A 91 14.37 2.37 0.21
C LEU A 91 14.73 2.41 1.69
N ILE A 92 15.19 1.30 2.27
CA ILE A 92 15.67 1.28 3.65
C ILE A 92 16.88 2.20 3.80
N GLU A 93 17.87 2.10 2.92
CA GLU A 93 19.06 2.95 2.96
C GLU A 93 18.72 4.44 2.86
N LEU A 94 17.82 4.82 1.95
CA LEU A 94 17.37 6.20 1.81
C LEU A 94 16.58 6.68 3.03
N ARG A 95 15.70 5.86 3.58
CA ARG A 95 14.95 6.17 4.79
C ARG A 95 15.86 6.36 5.99
N GLU A 96 16.80 5.44 6.21
CA GLU A 96 17.74 5.53 7.34
C GLU A 96 18.67 6.74 7.20
N ARG A 97 19.10 7.06 5.99
CA ARG A 97 19.88 8.27 5.72
C ARG A 97 19.10 9.54 6.08
N LEU A 98 17.82 9.61 5.67
CA LEU A 98 16.95 10.73 6.00
C LEU A 98 16.68 10.81 7.50
N TRP A 99 16.31 9.69 8.12
CA TRP A 99 16.03 9.63 9.55
C TRP A 99 17.25 10.04 10.40
N LYS A 100 18.42 9.56 10.06
CA LYS A 100 19.68 9.94 10.74
C LYS A 100 19.91 11.46 10.74
N GLN A 101 19.53 12.15 9.69
CA GLN A 101 19.65 13.62 9.64
C GLN A 101 18.54 14.30 10.46
N LEU A 102 17.29 13.84 10.32
CA LEU A 102 16.15 14.42 11.02
C LEU A 102 16.20 14.20 12.52
N SER A 103 16.69 13.06 12.98
CA SER A 103 16.78 12.73 14.42
C SER A 103 17.81 13.60 15.19
N ASN A 104 18.69 14.30 14.49
CA ASN A 104 19.59 15.27 15.08
C ASN A 104 18.94 16.65 15.30
N VAL A 105 17.74 16.87 14.76
CA VAL A 105 16.97 18.10 14.95
C VAL A 105 16.09 17.91 16.18
N GLY A 106 16.19 18.79 17.17
CA GLY A 106 15.36 18.74 18.37
C GLY A 106 13.87 18.82 18.04
N GLY A 107 13.03 18.13 18.84
CA GLY A 107 11.58 18.15 18.68
C GLY A 107 11.06 17.30 17.52
N ILE A 108 11.85 16.43 16.89
CA ILE A 108 11.40 15.48 15.86
C ILE A 108 11.32 14.07 16.46
N TYR A 109 10.16 13.45 16.32
CA TYR A 109 9.86 12.12 16.86
C TYR A 109 9.41 11.17 15.75
N LEU A 110 9.94 9.93 15.79
CA LEU A 110 9.54 8.86 14.89
C LEU A 110 8.22 8.24 15.35
N ASN A 111 7.23 8.21 14.46
CA ASN A 111 5.95 7.55 14.72
C ASN A 111 5.98 6.08 14.27
N GLY A 112 5.38 5.22 15.09
CA GLY A 112 5.30 3.78 14.85
C GLY A 112 6.58 3.01 15.20
N HIS A 113 6.57 1.72 14.91
CA HIS A 113 7.69 0.83 15.28
C HIS A 113 8.95 1.19 14.46
N PRO A 114 10.14 1.32 15.06
CA PRO A 114 11.33 1.76 14.34
C PRO A 114 11.77 0.81 13.22
N GLN A 115 11.56 -0.49 13.37
CA GLN A 115 12.02 -1.51 12.42
C GLN A 115 10.84 -2.19 11.68
N LYS A 116 9.74 -2.52 12.38
CA LYS A 116 8.58 -3.22 11.79
C LYS A 116 7.68 -2.24 11.04
N ARG A 117 8.17 -1.76 9.90
CA ARG A 117 7.48 -0.84 8.98
C ARG A 117 7.83 -1.15 7.53
N LEU A 118 7.03 -0.68 6.59
CA LEU A 118 7.37 -0.78 5.17
C LEU A 118 8.67 -0.01 4.89
N ALA A 119 9.49 -0.53 3.97
CA ALA A 119 10.80 0.00 3.65
C ALA A 119 10.79 1.51 3.35
N GLY A 120 9.85 1.98 2.54
CA GLY A 120 9.72 3.38 2.15
C GLY A 120 8.88 4.25 3.10
N ASN A 121 8.47 3.75 4.28
CA ASN A 121 7.68 4.52 5.22
C ASN A 121 8.55 5.24 6.25
N LEU A 122 8.46 6.57 6.31
CA LEU A 122 8.99 7.40 7.39
C LEU A 122 7.89 8.36 7.82
N ASN A 123 7.31 8.14 8.98
CA ASN A 123 6.30 9.01 9.58
C ASN A 123 6.91 9.67 10.83
N ILE A 124 6.84 11.00 10.89
CA ILE A 124 7.42 11.79 11.97
C ILE A 124 6.39 12.80 12.50
N SER A 125 6.57 13.17 13.76
CA SER A 125 5.91 14.32 14.38
C SER A 125 6.96 15.40 14.66
N VAL A 126 6.57 16.65 14.55
CA VAL A 126 7.40 17.82 14.87
C VAL A 126 6.72 18.59 15.99
N GLU A 127 7.40 18.73 17.12
CA GLU A 127 6.87 19.39 18.30
C GLU A 127 6.68 20.89 18.06
N GLY A 128 5.54 21.40 18.52
CA GLY A 128 5.24 22.83 18.47
C GLY A 128 4.95 23.39 17.06
N VAL A 129 4.81 22.53 16.06
CA VAL A 129 4.56 22.94 14.66
C VAL A 129 3.25 22.35 14.17
N ASP A 130 2.40 23.20 13.59
CA ASP A 130 1.20 22.75 12.89
C ASP A 130 1.58 21.95 11.62
N GLY A 131 1.06 20.75 11.49
CA GLY A 131 1.42 19.83 10.41
C GLY A 131 1.00 20.32 9.01
N ALA A 132 -0.11 21.07 8.92
CA ALA A 132 -0.57 21.63 7.65
C ALA A 132 0.33 22.81 7.23
N ALA A 133 0.69 23.68 8.17
CA ALA A 133 1.62 24.78 7.92
C ALA A 133 3.02 24.25 7.53
N LEU A 134 3.51 23.19 8.19
CA LEU A 134 4.78 22.55 7.84
C LEU A 134 4.73 21.97 6.43
N SER A 135 3.66 21.23 6.11
CA SER A 135 3.47 20.64 4.78
C SER A 135 3.43 21.70 3.69
N LEU A 136 2.74 22.81 3.94
CA LEU A 136 2.68 23.95 3.01
C LEU A 136 4.04 24.61 2.81
N GLY A 137 4.80 24.81 3.90
CA GLY A 137 6.14 25.40 3.83
C GLY A 137 7.17 24.52 3.09
N LEU A 138 6.97 23.21 3.06
CA LEU A 138 7.87 22.26 2.40
C LEU A 138 7.53 21.97 0.93
N GLN A 139 6.38 22.42 0.42
CA GLN A 139 5.88 22.06 -0.92
C GLN A 139 6.85 22.31 -2.07
N SER A 140 7.66 23.37 -1.99
CA SER A 140 8.64 23.72 -3.02
C SER A 140 9.94 22.94 -2.94
N ILE A 141 10.15 22.20 -1.84
CA ILE A 141 11.42 21.52 -1.52
C ILE A 141 11.27 20.01 -1.60
N VAL A 142 10.17 19.45 -1.05
CA VAL A 142 9.97 18.02 -0.93
C VAL A 142 8.49 17.66 -1.00
N ALA A 143 8.19 16.50 -1.61
CA ALA A 143 6.84 15.93 -1.62
C ALA A 143 6.61 15.14 -0.32
N VAL A 144 5.72 15.63 0.53
CA VAL A 144 5.29 14.99 1.77
C VAL A 144 3.77 14.94 1.85
N SER A 145 3.23 14.12 2.74
CA SER A 145 1.81 14.08 3.06
C SER A 145 1.60 14.17 4.57
N SER A 146 0.52 14.80 4.98
CA SER A 146 0.11 14.91 6.40
C SER A 146 -0.60 13.66 6.93
N GLY A 147 -0.42 12.51 6.32
CA GLY A 147 -1.07 11.25 6.70
C GLY A 147 -1.53 10.46 5.48
N SER A 148 -2.47 9.53 5.68
CA SER A 148 -3.09 8.83 4.56
C SER A 148 -4.14 9.72 3.88
N ALA A 149 -4.05 9.88 2.57
CA ALA A 149 -5.05 10.62 1.78
C ALA A 149 -6.48 10.06 1.91
N CYS A 150 -6.61 8.78 2.31
CA CYS A 150 -7.91 8.12 2.50
C CYS A 150 -8.49 8.29 3.91
N SER A 151 -7.73 8.80 4.86
CA SER A 151 -8.14 8.98 6.27
C SER A 151 -8.01 10.42 6.79
N SER A 152 -7.57 11.35 5.95
CA SER A 152 -7.59 12.78 6.26
C SER A 152 -9.01 13.31 6.06
N HIS A 153 -9.67 13.69 7.17
CA HIS A 153 -10.91 14.43 7.19
C HIS A 153 -10.63 15.87 7.59
#